data_045044d496220b93f83ab5cf9330e63a
#
_entry.id   045044d496220b93f83ab5cf9330e63a
#
_cell.length_a   1.000
_cell.length_b   1.000
_cell.length_c   1.000
_cell.angle_alpha   90.00
_cell.angle_beta   90.00
_cell.angle_gamma   90.00
#
_symmetry.space_group_name_H-M   'P 1'
#
loop_
_entity.id
_entity.type
_entity.pdbx_description
1 polymer ?
#
loop_
_entity_poly.entity_id
_entity_poly.type
_entity_poly.pdbx_seq_one_letter_code
_entity_poly.pdbx_strand_id
1 'polypeptide(L)'
;MKLYSYFRSSAAYRVRIALNLKELSYETESIHLVKNEQQMDRYKNLNPSQLVPTLIDEDNVFLQSMSILEYLEEQYPTKALLPKNLVERAKVRAFSQAIACDIHPLNNLRVLKYLNNELAITDQQKNDWYTHWLIEGFRSLELQLQHSNGQFCFGTKPTFADCCLIPQVYNAKRFKIDLSAFPKIESIYLHCLTLPAFLHASPEQQPDWE
;
A
#
# COMPACT_ATOMS: atom_id res chain seq x y z
N MET A 1 3.00 -1.28 -19.92
CA MET A 1 3.43 -0.68 -18.64
C MET A 1 4.57 -1.46 -18.02
N LYS A 2 5.46 -0.80 -17.27
CA LYS A 2 6.48 -1.42 -16.43
C LYS A 2 6.41 -0.87 -15.01
N LEU A 3 6.35 -1.75 -14.01
CA LEU A 3 6.30 -1.39 -12.59
C LEU A 3 7.61 -1.76 -11.90
N TYR A 4 8.35 -0.75 -11.43
CA TYR A 4 9.46 -0.95 -10.52
C TYR A 4 8.92 -1.16 -9.11
N SER A 5 9.22 -2.30 -8.54
CA SER A 5 8.58 -2.82 -7.33
C SER A 5 9.59 -3.49 -6.41
N TYR A 6 9.17 -3.70 -5.17
CA TYR A 6 9.81 -4.59 -4.22
C TYR A 6 8.70 -5.41 -3.53
N PHE A 7 8.86 -6.71 -3.46
CA PHE A 7 7.79 -7.60 -2.98
C PHE A 7 7.16 -7.15 -1.66
N ARG A 8 7.96 -6.76 -0.65
CA ARG A 8 7.49 -6.30 0.67
C ARG A 8 7.07 -4.83 0.73
N SER A 9 7.20 -4.07 -0.35
CA SER A 9 6.80 -2.66 -0.34
C SER A 9 5.28 -2.52 -0.33
N SER A 10 4.71 -1.99 0.75
CA SER A 10 3.27 -1.70 0.84
C SER A 10 2.82 -0.72 -0.23
N ALA A 11 3.64 0.30 -0.53
CA ALA A 11 3.32 1.27 -1.57
C ALA A 11 3.28 0.63 -2.97
N ALA A 12 4.22 -0.30 -3.28
CA ALA A 12 4.19 -1.05 -4.52
C ALA A 12 3.00 -2.05 -4.54
N TYR A 13 2.70 -2.68 -3.41
CA TYR A 13 1.57 -3.60 -3.28
C TYR A 13 0.22 -2.90 -3.60
N ARG A 14 0.03 -1.65 -3.18
CA ARG A 14 -1.15 -0.83 -3.57
C ARG A 14 -1.33 -0.77 -5.07
N VAL A 15 -0.24 -0.48 -5.79
CA VAL A 15 -0.25 -0.34 -7.25
C VAL A 15 -0.48 -1.68 -7.92
N ARG A 16 0.15 -2.77 -7.45
CA ARG A 16 -0.11 -4.12 -7.96
C ARG A 16 -1.58 -4.51 -7.85
N ILE A 17 -2.21 -4.24 -6.69
CA ILE A 17 -3.65 -4.48 -6.49
C ILE A 17 -4.47 -3.68 -7.51
N ALA A 18 -4.19 -2.39 -7.66
CA ALA A 18 -4.93 -1.52 -8.58
C ALA A 18 -4.81 -1.98 -10.04
N LEU A 19 -3.60 -2.33 -10.50
CA LEU A 19 -3.37 -2.87 -11.83
C LEU A 19 -4.14 -4.17 -12.05
N ASN A 20 -4.10 -5.09 -11.10
CA ASN A 20 -4.81 -6.36 -11.19
C ASN A 20 -6.34 -6.17 -11.18
N LEU A 21 -6.88 -5.28 -10.33
CA LEU A 21 -8.31 -4.97 -10.29
C LEU A 21 -8.81 -4.35 -11.60
N LYS A 22 -7.98 -3.55 -12.25
CA LYS A 22 -8.26 -2.95 -13.55
C LYS A 22 -7.95 -3.90 -14.73
N GLU A 23 -7.39 -5.09 -14.46
CA GLU A 23 -6.95 -6.08 -15.47
C GLU A 23 -5.96 -5.49 -16.49
N LEU A 24 -5.07 -4.63 -16.03
CA LEU A 24 -4.02 -4.02 -16.82
C LEU A 24 -2.75 -4.88 -16.76
N SER A 25 -2.23 -5.25 -17.93
CA SER A 25 -0.98 -6.01 -18.04
C SER A 25 0.23 -5.12 -17.77
N TYR A 26 1.18 -5.62 -16.99
CA TYR A 26 2.43 -4.92 -16.68
C TYR A 26 3.58 -5.91 -16.48
N GLU A 27 4.80 -5.44 -16.76
CA GLU A 27 6.04 -6.12 -16.39
C GLU A 27 6.52 -5.61 -15.03
N THR A 28 7.05 -6.51 -14.21
CA THR A 28 7.66 -6.14 -12.93
C THR A 28 9.17 -6.10 -13.07
N GLU A 29 9.77 -4.98 -12.68
CA GLU A 29 11.21 -4.81 -12.48
C GLU A 29 11.49 -4.70 -10.98
N SER A 30 12.23 -5.65 -10.44
CA SER A 30 12.51 -5.70 -9.01
C SER A 30 13.61 -4.72 -8.62
N ILE A 31 13.38 -3.96 -7.54
CA ILE A 31 14.34 -3.05 -6.91
C ILE A 31 14.47 -3.43 -5.43
N HIS A 32 15.53 -4.13 -5.09
CA HIS A 32 15.71 -4.72 -3.77
C HIS A 32 16.11 -3.70 -2.71
N LEU A 33 15.14 -3.22 -1.91
CA LEU A 33 15.33 -2.13 -0.93
C LEU A 33 16.31 -2.47 0.20
N VAL A 34 16.40 -3.73 0.61
CA VAL A 34 17.34 -4.14 1.68
C VAL A 34 18.77 -4.14 1.16
N LYS A 35 18.97 -4.50 -0.12
CA LYS A 35 20.27 -4.46 -0.82
C LYS A 35 20.65 -3.05 -1.33
N ASN A 36 19.80 -2.05 -1.04
CA ASN A 36 19.97 -0.64 -1.44
C ASN A 36 20.02 -0.42 -2.97
N GLU A 37 19.38 -1.26 -3.78
CA GLU A 37 19.36 -1.11 -5.24
C GLU A 37 18.66 0.17 -5.69
N GLN A 38 17.76 0.73 -4.88
CA GLN A 38 17.12 2.03 -5.13
C GLN A 38 18.10 3.21 -5.12
N GLN A 39 19.30 3.01 -4.60
CA GLN A 39 20.37 4.03 -4.56
C GLN A 39 21.31 3.97 -5.78
N MET A 40 21.22 2.91 -6.59
CA MET A 40 22.03 2.77 -7.81
C MET A 40 21.64 3.84 -8.84
N ASP A 41 22.60 4.38 -9.55
CA ASP A 41 22.40 5.48 -10.51
C ASP A 41 21.32 5.16 -11.54
N ARG A 42 21.26 3.91 -12.03
CA ARG A 42 20.23 3.46 -12.97
C ARG A 42 18.80 3.72 -12.47
N TYR A 43 18.53 3.54 -11.17
CA TYR A 43 17.21 3.76 -10.59
C TYR A 43 17.04 5.17 -10.04
N LYS A 44 18.08 5.73 -9.45
CA LYS A 44 18.11 7.10 -8.93
C LYS A 44 17.82 8.14 -10.02
N ASN A 45 18.32 7.93 -11.24
CA ASN A 45 18.03 8.80 -12.38
C ASN A 45 16.56 8.70 -12.83
N LEU A 46 15.93 7.54 -12.66
CA LEU A 46 14.51 7.34 -12.93
C LEU A 46 13.62 7.92 -11.82
N ASN A 47 14.02 7.68 -10.56
CA ASN A 47 13.29 8.16 -9.38
C ASN A 47 14.26 8.79 -8.37
N PRO A 48 14.42 10.12 -8.40
CA PRO A 48 15.28 10.85 -7.48
C PRO A 48 14.92 10.67 -5.99
N SER A 49 13.67 10.30 -5.68
CA SER A 49 13.24 9.99 -4.31
C SER A 49 13.78 8.65 -3.77
N GLN A 50 14.32 7.79 -4.67
CA GLN A 50 14.89 6.48 -4.32
C GLN A 50 13.88 5.58 -3.56
N LEU A 51 12.64 5.62 -3.97
CA LEU A 51 11.54 4.84 -3.41
C LEU A 51 10.85 4.00 -4.50
N VAL A 52 10.18 2.95 -4.11
CA VAL A 52 9.25 2.21 -4.97
C VAL A 52 7.81 2.42 -4.45
N PRO A 53 6.79 2.37 -5.31
CA PRO A 53 6.83 2.05 -6.73
C PRO A 53 7.22 3.22 -7.63
N THR A 54 7.68 2.87 -8.83
CA THR A 54 7.72 3.74 -10.01
C THR A 54 6.99 3.00 -11.13
N LEU A 55 6.03 3.66 -11.77
CA LEU A 55 5.34 3.12 -12.94
C LEU A 55 5.82 3.84 -14.18
N ILE A 56 6.15 3.09 -15.23
CA ILE A 56 6.34 3.60 -16.57
C ILE A 56 5.15 3.17 -17.42
N ASP A 57 4.48 4.13 -18.04
CA ASP A 57 3.47 3.88 -19.04
C ASP A 57 3.78 4.71 -20.29
N GLU A 58 4.02 4.02 -21.41
CA GLU A 58 4.64 4.58 -22.60
C GLU A 58 5.97 5.26 -22.25
N ASP A 59 6.13 6.56 -22.52
CA ASP A 59 7.32 7.36 -22.22
C ASP A 59 7.20 8.13 -20.89
N ASN A 60 6.11 7.94 -20.13
CA ASN A 60 5.85 8.70 -18.92
C ASN A 60 6.24 7.92 -17.66
N VAL A 61 6.87 8.61 -16.71
CA VAL A 61 7.32 8.08 -15.44
C VAL A 61 6.44 8.64 -14.32
N PHE A 62 5.76 7.76 -13.61
CA PHE A 62 4.89 8.12 -12.49
C PHE A 62 5.48 7.64 -11.17
N LEU A 63 5.53 8.56 -10.21
CA LEU A 63 6.05 8.34 -8.85
C LEU A 63 4.91 8.46 -7.85
N GLN A 64 5.11 7.94 -6.62
CA GLN A 64 4.13 7.96 -5.53
C GLN A 64 2.90 7.09 -5.80
N SER A 65 2.69 6.10 -4.93
CA SER A 65 1.62 5.11 -5.12
C SER A 65 0.23 5.74 -5.29
N MET A 66 -0.09 6.81 -4.53
CA MET A 66 -1.40 7.47 -4.65
C MET A 66 -1.55 8.22 -5.97
N SER A 67 -0.50 8.90 -6.42
CA SER A 67 -0.51 9.56 -7.74
C SER A 67 -0.66 8.53 -8.88
N ILE A 68 0.01 7.38 -8.76
CA ILE A 68 -0.14 6.28 -9.71
C ILE A 68 -1.58 5.75 -9.73
N LEU A 69 -2.21 5.56 -8.56
CA LEU A 69 -3.60 5.12 -8.49
C LEU A 69 -4.55 6.12 -9.18
N GLU A 70 -4.36 7.44 -8.95
CA GLU A 70 -5.16 8.49 -9.60
C GLU A 70 -4.94 8.47 -11.12
N TYR A 71 -3.70 8.38 -11.59
CA TYR A 71 -3.40 8.25 -13.02
C TYR A 71 -4.11 7.06 -13.64
N LEU A 72 -4.02 5.88 -13.00
CA LEU A 72 -4.67 4.67 -13.49
C LEU A 72 -6.20 4.80 -13.49
N GLU A 73 -6.77 5.54 -12.54
CA GLU A 73 -8.21 5.77 -12.47
C GLU A 73 -8.72 6.66 -13.61
N GLU A 74 -7.96 7.71 -13.93
CA GLU A 74 -8.33 8.68 -14.97
C GLU A 74 -8.04 8.16 -16.37
N GLN A 75 -6.85 7.56 -16.57
CA GLN A 75 -6.42 7.06 -17.87
C GLN A 75 -7.16 5.77 -18.28
N TYR A 76 -7.48 4.91 -17.31
CA TYR A 76 -8.16 3.62 -17.53
C TYR A 76 -9.45 3.56 -16.72
N PRO A 77 -10.51 4.30 -17.10
CA PRO A 77 -11.73 4.47 -16.31
C PRO A 77 -12.59 3.21 -16.22
N THR A 78 -12.34 2.20 -17.07
CA THR A 78 -12.99 0.90 -16.95
C THR A 78 -12.58 0.25 -15.62
N LYS A 79 -13.54 -0.36 -14.91
CA LYS A 79 -13.32 -0.91 -13.57
C LYS A 79 -12.83 0.15 -12.57
N ALA A 80 -13.62 1.21 -12.44
CA ALA A 80 -13.35 2.34 -11.57
C ALA A 80 -13.14 1.89 -10.11
N LEU A 81 -12.09 2.42 -9.49
CA LEU A 81 -11.73 2.21 -8.08
C LEU A 81 -12.15 3.38 -7.19
N LEU A 82 -12.83 4.37 -7.77
CA LEU A 82 -13.45 5.47 -7.05
C LEU A 82 -14.95 5.53 -7.39
N PRO A 83 -15.83 5.81 -6.42
CA PRO A 83 -17.24 5.99 -6.67
C PRO A 83 -17.52 7.20 -7.56
N LYS A 84 -18.69 7.25 -8.22
CA LYS A 84 -19.09 8.39 -9.07
C LYS A 84 -19.45 9.63 -8.26
N ASN A 85 -20.03 9.46 -7.07
CA ASN A 85 -20.44 10.56 -6.21
C ASN A 85 -19.21 11.27 -5.64
N LEU A 86 -19.13 12.60 -5.75
CA LEU A 86 -17.96 13.38 -5.33
C LEU A 86 -17.69 13.31 -3.83
N VAL A 87 -18.73 13.26 -3.00
CA VAL A 87 -18.58 13.15 -1.55
C VAL A 87 -18.00 11.79 -1.19
N GLU A 88 -18.51 10.72 -1.76
CA GLU A 88 -17.99 9.37 -1.53
C GLU A 88 -16.55 9.22 -2.06
N ARG A 89 -16.21 9.82 -3.20
CA ARG A 89 -14.82 9.89 -3.71
C ARG A 89 -13.90 10.55 -2.69
N ALA A 90 -14.33 11.66 -2.10
CA ALA A 90 -13.54 12.36 -1.08
C ALA A 90 -13.32 11.50 0.17
N LYS A 91 -14.35 10.78 0.64
CA LYS A 91 -14.23 9.85 1.78
C LYS A 91 -13.26 8.71 1.49
N VAL A 92 -13.35 8.08 0.30
CA VAL A 92 -12.42 7.02 -0.12
C VAL A 92 -10.98 7.55 -0.15
N ARG A 93 -10.75 8.74 -0.71
CA ARG A 93 -9.44 9.38 -0.75
C ARG A 93 -8.92 9.71 0.65
N ALA A 94 -9.75 10.26 1.53
CA ALA A 94 -9.37 10.59 2.91
C ALA A 94 -8.91 9.34 3.67
N PHE A 95 -9.67 8.24 3.58
CA PHE A 95 -9.29 6.96 4.18
C PHE A 95 -7.97 6.43 3.62
N SER A 96 -7.82 6.48 2.28
CA SER A 96 -6.59 6.03 1.61
C SER A 96 -5.38 6.86 2.01
N GLN A 97 -5.55 8.18 2.13
CA GLN A 97 -4.49 9.11 2.54
C GLN A 97 -4.12 8.94 4.01
N ALA A 98 -5.06 8.70 4.90
CA ALA A 98 -4.76 8.38 6.30
C ALA A 98 -3.77 7.20 6.40
N ILE A 99 -3.93 6.17 5.54
CA ILE A 99 -2.98 5.06 5.47
C ILE A 99 -1.68 5.48 4.80
N ALA A 100 -1.77 6.14 3.65
CA ALA A 100 -0.61 6.40 2.80
C ALA A 100 0.28 7.55 3.31
N CYS A 101 -0.31 8.55 4.00
CA CYS A 101 0.37 9.76 4.44
C CYS A 101 0.60 9.84 5.95
N ASP A 102 -0.23 9.16 6.76
CA ASP A 102 -0.14 9.30 8.22
C ASP A 102 0.39 8.03 8.90
N ILE A 103 -0.02 6.82 8.45
CA ILE A 103 0.41 5.55 9.06
C ILE A 103 1.69 5.03 8.41
N HIS A 104 1.67 4.79 7.09
CA HIS A 104 2.77 4.14 6.38
C HIS A 104 4.10 4.90 6.47
N PRO A 105 4.18 6.24 6.37
CA PRO A 105 5.44 6.95 6.44
C PRO A 105 6.18 6.78 7.75
N LEU A 106 5.48 6.71 8.88
CA LEU A 106 6.06 6.53 10.21
C LEU A 106 6.70 5.15 10.39
N ASN A 107 6.21 4.17 9.64
CA ASN A 107 6.66 2.78 9.67
C ASN A 107 7.45 2.36 8.42
N ASN A 108 7.84 3.33 7.59
CA ASN A 108 8.65 3.07 6.40
C ASN A 108 10.06 2.60 6.76
N LEU A 109 10.62 1.71 5.94
CA LEU A 109 11.95 1.13 6.13
C LEU A 109 13.04 2.20 6.38
N ARG A 110 13.02 3.34 5.66
CA ARG A 110 13.99 4.42 5.84
C ARG A 110 13.90 5.08 7.23
N VAL A 111 12.67 5.24 7.75
CA VAL A 111 12.46 5.78 9.10
C VAL A 111 12.95 4.78 10.14
N LEU A 112 12.59 3.51 10.01
CA LEU A 112 13.05 2.47 10.94
C LEU A 112 14.57 2.29 10.91
N LYS A 113 15.21 2.40 9.74
CA LYS A 113 16.68 2.41 9.62
C LYS A 113 17.30 3.63 10.34
N TYR A 114 16.72 4.82 10.18
CA TYR A 114 17.19 6.03 10.85
C TYR A 114 17.06 5.93 12.37
N LEU A 115 15.93 5.45 12.88
CA LEU A 115 15.72 5.23 14.30
C LEU A 115 16.79 4.28 14.90
N ASN A 116 17.10 3.17 14.21
CA ASN A 116 18.11 2.23 14.69
C ASN A 116 19.54 2.75 14.53
N ASN A 117 19.89 3.27 13.35
CA ASN A 117 21.29 3.53 13.00
C ASN A 117 21.78 4.89 13.52
N GLU A 118 20.93 5.92 13.45
CA GLU A 118 21.30 7.30 13.83
C GLU A 118 20.90 7.64 15.26
N LEU A 119 19.70 7.20 15.70
CA LEU A 119 19.23 7.46 17.05
C LEU A 119 19.55 6.32 18.03
N ALA A 120 20.12 5.22 17.52
CA ALA A 120 20.60 4.07 18.31
C ALA A 120 19.53 3.49 19.27
N ILE A 121 18.24 3.54 18.87
CA ILE A 121 17.18 2.93 19.66
C ILE A 121 17.29 1.40 19.62
N THR A 122 16.84 0.74 20.66
CA THR A 122 16.79 -0.73 20.72
C THR A 122 15.74 -1.30 19.77
N ASP A 123 15.87 -2.59 19.42
CA ASP A 123 14.85 -3.28 18.62
C ASP A 123 13.48 -3.28 19.30
N GLN A 124 13.43 -3.35 20.65
CA GLN A 124 12.18 -3.23 21.39
C GLN A 124 11.55 -1.86 21.20
N GLN A 125 12.29 -0.78 21.36
CA GLN A 125 11.79 0.59 21.16
C GLN A 125 11.32 0.82 19.72
N LYS A 126 12.01 0.23 18.72
CA LYS A 126 11.58 0.28 17.33
C LYS A 126 10.26 -0.48 17.11
N ASN A 127 10.09 -1.64 17.74
CA ASN A 127 8.85 -2.41 17.68
C ASN A 127 7.70 -1.68 18.38
N ASP A 128 7.98 -1.03 19.52
CA ASP A 128 6.99 -0.21 20.24
C ASP A 128 6.55 0.99 19.39
N TRP A 129 7.49 1.69 18.74
CA TRP A 129 7.21 2.74 17.77
C TRP A 129 6.29 2.24 16.65
N TYR A 130 6.67 1.13 16.03
CA TYR A 130 5.93 0.56 14.91
C TYR A 130 4.50 0.21 15.32
N THR A 131 4.36 -0.49 16.44
CA THR A 131 3.08 -0.93 16.99
C THR A 131 2.21 0.26 17.37
N HIS A 132 2.77 1.24 18.07
CA HIS A 132 2.05 2.43 18.52
C HIS A 132 1.37 3.15 17.36
N TRP A 133 2.13 3.55 16.34
CA TRP A 133 1.57 4.31 15.22
C TRP A 133 0.61 3.52 14.35
N LEU A 134 0.81 2.22 14.25
CA LEU A 134 -0.11 1.36 13.52
C LEU A 134 -1.45 1.22 14.27
N ILE A 135 -1.42 0.95 15.58
CA ILE A 135 -2.63 0.81 16.40
C ILE A 135 -3.42 2.11 16.44
N GLU A 136 -2.76 3.27 16.64
CA GLU A 136 -3.41 4.57 16.61
C GLU A 136 -4.12 4.83 15.28
N GLY A 137 -3.43 4.56 14.17
CA GLY A 137 -4.04 4.67 12.85
C GLY A 137 -5.21 3.71 12.65
N PHE A 138 -5.06 2.45 13.03
CA PHE A 138 -6.12 1.44 12.87
C PHE A 138 -7.36 1.74 13.73
N ARG A 139 -7.22 2.32 14.92
CA ARG A 139 -8.38 2.79 15.70
C ARG A 139 -9.24 3.77 14.93
N SER A 140 -8.61 4.76 14.30
CA SER A 140 -9.32 5.75 13.49
C SER A 140 -9.99 5.10 12.27
N LEU A 141 -9.29 4.20 11.57
CA LEU A 141 -9.82 3.50 10.40
C LEU A 141 -10.99 2.58 10.77
N GLU A 142 -10.88 1.81 11.86
CA GLU A 142 -11.92 0.92 12.34
C GLU A 142 -13.22 1.68 12.67
N LEU A 143 -13.10 2.84 13.33
CA LEU A 143 -14.25 3.71 13.61
C LEU A 143 -14.92 4.21 12.33
N GLN A 144 -14.15 4.59 11.31
CA GLN A 144 -14.70 5.00 10.02
C GLN A 144 -15.42 3.86 9.30
N LEU A 145 -14.99 2.61 9.51
CA LEU A 145 -15.59 1.42 8.91
C LEU A 145 -16.82 0.90 9.64
N GLN A 146 -17.12 1.36 10.87
CA GLN A 146 -18.26 0.87 11.64
C GLN A 146 -19.60 1.01 10.93
N HIS A 147 -19.75 2.03 10.10
CA HIS A 147 -20.95 2.27 9.31
C HIS A 147 -20.91 1.65 7.90
N SER A 148 -19.82 0.97 7.55
CA SER A 148 -19.74 0.24 6.29
C SER A 148 -20.48 -1.09 6.42
N ASN A 149 -21.51 -1.26 5.57
CA ASN A 149 -22.28 -2.51 5.49
C ASN A 149 -21.79 -3.42 4.35
N GLY A 150 -20.72 -3.02 3.65
CA GLY A 150 -20.15 -3.75 2.53
C GLY A 150 -19.06 -4.75 2.94
N GLN A 151 -18.65 -5.54 1.95
CA GLN A 151 -17.51 -6.46 2.07
C GLN A 151 -16.16 -5.77 1.89
N PHE A 152 -16.16 -4.52 1.41
CA PHE A 152 -15.00 -3.66 1.21
C PHE A 152 -15.07 -2.43 2.11
N CYS A 153 -14.02 -1.65 2.14
CA CYS A 153 -14.00 -0.41 2.95
C CYS A 153 -15.19 0.49 2.64
N PHE A 154 -15.57 0.61 1.36
CA PHE A 154 -16.68 1.45 0.89
C PHE A 154 -17.58 0.69 -0.09
N GLY A 155 -18.65 0.10 0.44
CA GLY A 155 -19.69 -0.55 -0.38
C GLY A 155 -19.35 -1.98 -0.81
N THR A 156 -19.76 -2.34 -2.03
CA THR A 156 -19.75 -3.73 -2.53
C THR A 156 -18.68 -4.01 -3.58
N LYS A 157 -17.82 -3.02 -3.87
CA LYS A 157 -16.72 -3.13 -4.83
C LYS A 157 -15.44 -2.58 -4.22
N PRO A 158 -14.27 -3.12 -4.60
CA PRO A 158 -13.00 -2.61 -4.12
C PRO A 158 -12.76 -1.18 -4.60
N THR A 159 -12.12 -0.39 -3.76
CA THR A 159 -11.77 1.01 -3.99
C THR A 159 -10.28 1.27 -3.69
N PHE A 160 -9.82 2.51 -3.83
CA PHE A 160 -8.47 2.92 -3.36
C PHE A 160 -8.26 2.61 -1.88
N ALA A 161 -9.32 2.68 -1.07
CA ALA A 161 -9.24 2.38 0.35
C ALA A 161 -8.79 0.94 0.60
N ASP A 162 -9.33 -0.01 -0.17
CA ASP A 162 -8.94 -1.42 -0.07
C ASP A 162 -7.52 -1.64 -0.60
N CYS A 163 -7.15 -0.97 -1.71
CA CYS A 163 -5.78 -1.00 -2.21
C CYS A 163 -4.76 -0.53 -1.17
N CYS A 164 -5.14 0.41 -0.29
CA CYS A 164 -4.28 0.93 0.76
C CYS A 164 -4.32 0.09 2.04
N LEU A 165 -5.50 -0.36 2.44
CA LEU A 165 -5.71 -1.09 3.69
C LEU A 165 -5.02 -2.46 3.67
N ILE A 166 -5.20 -3.23 2.60
CA ILE A 166 -4.71 -4.61 2.55
C ILE A 166 -3.19 -4.71 2.74
N PRO A 167 -2.34 -3.90 2.06
CA PRO A 167 -0.91 -3.90 2.33
C PRO A 167 -0.54 -3.48 3.76
N GLN A 168 -1.33 -2.60 4.38
CA GLN A 168 -1.07 -2.15 5.74
C GLN A 168 -1.40 -3.23 6.77
N VAL A 169 -2.51 -3.97 6.57
CA VAL A 169 -2.87 -5.13 7.40
C VAL A 169 -1.87 -6.26 7.21
N TYR A 170 -1.42 -6.51 5.98
CA TYR A 170 -0.35 -7.48 5.71
C TYR A 170 0.90 -7.19 6.56
N ASN A 171 1.33 -5.93 6.61
CA ASN A 171 2.47 -5.53 7.44
C ASN A 171 2.20 -5.73 8.94
N ALA A 172 1.01 -5.39 9.42
CA ALA A 172 0.64 -5.62 10.82
C ALA A 172 0.78 -7.11 11.19
N LYS A 173 0.24 -7.99 10.36
CA LYS A 173 0.34 -9.44 10.55
C LYS A 173 1.79 -9.94 10.50
N ARG A 174 2.61 -9.42 9.58
CA ARG A 174 4.04 -9.74 9.48
C ARG A 174 4.82 -9.35 10.74
N PHE A 175 4.47 -8.23 11.38
CA PHE A 175 5.03 -7.80 12.67
C PHE A 175 4.33 -8.45 13.87
N LYS A 176 3.41 -9.40 13.64
CA LYS A 176 2.67 -10.13 14.67
C LYS A 176 1.88 -9.21 15.62
N ILE A 177 1.40 -8.09 15.10
CA ILE A 177 0.57 -7.16 15.88
C ILE A 177 -0.82 -7.77 16.03
N ASP A 178 -1.35 -7.75 17.26
CA ASP A 178 -2.70 -8.22 17.55
C ASP A 178 -3.74 -7.26 16.93
N LEU A 179 -4.59 -7.81 16.08
CA LEU A 179 -5.66 -7.09 15.38
C LEU A 179 -7.06 -7.40 15.95
N SER A 180 -7.17 -8.12 17.04
CA SER A 180 -8.45 -8.53 17.65
C SER A 180 -9.38 -7.35 17.98
N ALA A 181 -8.80 -6.15 18.21
CA ALA A 181 -9.55 -4.91 18.44
C ALA A 181 -10.11 -4.28 17.15
N PHE A 182 -9.81 -4.83 15.97
CA PHE A 182 -10.14 -4.27 14.65
C PHE A 182 -10.92 -5.26 13.76
N PRO A 183 -12.11 -5.72 14.20
CA PRO A 183 -12.83 -6.80 13.51
C PRO A 183 -13.30 -6.42 12.09
N LYS A 184 -13.64 -5.14 11.81
CA LYS A 184 -14.01 -4.71 10.46
C LYS A 184 -12.80 -4.72 9.52
N ILE A 185 -11.68 -4.19 9.96
CA ILE A 185 -10.42 -4.22 9.21
C ILE A 185 -10.04 -5.68 8.89
N GLU A 186 -10.10 -6.57 9.88
CA GLU A 186 -9.75 -7.97 9.68
C GLU A 186 -10.72 -8.69 8.73
N SER A 187 -12.03 -8.45 8.87
CA SER A 187 -13.05 -9.01 7.99
C SER A 187 -12.84 -8.60 6.53
N ILE A 188 -12.58 -7.30 6.29
CA ILE A 188 -12.31 -6.77 4.94
C ILE A 188 -11.03 -7.38 4.38
N TYR A 189 -9.97 -7.48 5.18
CA TYR A 189 -8.72 -8.11 4.76
C TYR A 189 -8.94 -9.55 4.30
N LEU A 190 -9.60 -10.37 5.11
CA LEU A 190 -9.88 -11.77 4.78
C LEU A 190 -10.75 -11.89 3.52
N HIS A 191 -11.77 -11.03 3.37
CA HIS A 191 -12.59 -11.02 2.17
C HIS A 191 -11.76 -10.65 0.92
N CYS A 192 -10.96 -9.58 0.97
CA CYS A 192 -10.14 -9.17 -0.17
C CYS A 192 -9.18 -10.28 -0.63
N LEU A 193 -8.61 -11.05 0.30
CA LEU A 193 -7.72 -12.16 -0.04
C LEU A 193 -8.41 -13.35 -0.72
N THR A 194 -9.74 -13.39 -0.77
CA THR A 194 -10.46 -14.37 -1.60
C THR A 194 -10.47 -14.00 -3.09
N LEU A 195 -10.12 -12.76 -3.41
CA LEU A 195 -10.14 -12.25 -4.78
C LEU A 195 -8.76 -12.41 -5.45
N PRO A 196 -8.70 -12.99 -6.67
CA PRO A 196 -7.45 -13.19 -7.39
C PRO A 196 -6.59 -11.93 -7.53
N ALA A 197 -7.21 -10.75 -7.73
CA ALA A 197 -6.51 -9.49 -7.91
C ALA A 197 -5.66 -9.10 -6.69
N PHE A 198 -6.13 -9.37 -5.46
CA PHE A 198 -5.39 -9.12 -4.23
C PHE A 198 -4.38 -10.24 -3.96
N LEU A 199 -4.78 -11.49 -4.18
CA LEU A 199 -3.93 -12.65 -3.94
C LEU A 199 -2.67 -12.59 -4.83
N HIS A 200 -2.83 -12.40 -6.15
CA HIS A 200 -1.71 -12.31 -7.08
C HIS A 200 -0.81 -11.07 -6.86
N ALA A 201 -1.34 -10.03 -6.21
CA ALA A 201 -0.55 -8.86 -5.85
C ALA A 201 0.23 -9.04 -4.55
N SER A 202 -0.04 -10.11 -3.76
CA SER A 202 0.61 -10.33 -2.46
C SER A 202 2.13 -10.50 -2.59
N PRO A 203 2.88 -10.20 -1.53
CA PRO A 203 4.34 -10.35 -1.54
C PRO A 203 4.81 -11.74 -1.94
N GLU A 204 4.14 -12.79 -1.47
CA GLU A 204 4.48 -14.21 -1.71
C GLU A 204 4.32 -14.63 -3.18
N GLN A 205 3.56 -13.86 -3.96
CA GLN A 205 3.33 -14.12 -5.39
C GLN A 205 4.26 -13.31 -6.30
N GLN A 206 5.19 -12.53 -5.74
CA GLN A 206 6.08 -11.71 -6.53
C GLN A 206 7.35 -12.46 -6.92
N PRO A 207 7.93 -12.16 -8.11
CA PRO A 207 9.10 -12.90 -8.62
C PRO A 207 10.37 -12.70 -7.78
N ASP A 208 10.42 -11.63 -6.98
CA ASP A 208 11.53 -11.30 -6.08
C ASP A 208 11.27 -11.72 -4.61
N TRP A 209 10.28 -12.57 -4.38
CA TRP A 209 9.99 -13.09 -3.04
C TRP A 209 11.11 -14.03 -2.55
N GLU A 210 11.59 -13.80 -1.28
CA GLU A 210 12.67 -14.53 -0.60
C GLU A 210 12.16 -15.14 0.73
#